data_0d535e5b0ac28967c45bf9d03cbfa327
#
_entry.id   0d535e5b0ac28967c45bf9d03cbfa327
#
_cell.length_a   1.000
_cell.length_b   1.000
_cell.length_c   1.000
_cell.angle_alpha   90.00
_cell.angle_beta   90.00
_cell.angle_gamma   90.00
#
_symmetry.space_group_name_H-M   'P 1'
#
loop_
_entity.id
_entity.type
_entity.pdbx_description
1 polymer ?
#
loop_
_entity_poly.entity_id
_entity_poly.type
_entity_poly.pdbx_seq_one_letter_code
_entity_poly.pdbx_strand_id
1 'polypeptide(L)'
;MEGIHPATEPHQRGGEKSNPFGKNDISKTHQDQINGQNPNTTLVNNGSLDFRGRIADKRKTGGWKSTPIIVVNEAAERLAFYAIAVNIGTYLVQQMHQALPDAAAHVNNWVGLAFGSTLFGAFIADAYLGRFLNIFVFSCIYAVGMVLLTVSSTLGSLRPPPCVLNSPDCEQATKGQTAFLYCALALIGLGTGGIKPCVSSFGADQFDESDKNEVNGKYSFFNWFFFAINIGALTGITLVSYIQSEKGGGWGFGIATGAIMCSVLIFVTGIPFYRYQKPMGSAFTRFFQVGVASLKNHFKGIKVQRDTVLFEVKTNESDILGARKLASTSQYRFLDKAAVITNQEADTTNRWNLCTVTQVEEFKSFIRVLPIWASTIVLAIPYAQLSTFFISQASIMDRKLGPHFVIPIGSVAVFSVLNALILVPIYEKFIVPSLRRRTGHIRGITSLQRMGVGLFISIFSMIAAAVVEKRRRDHYSTPMSMSVFWLVPQFMLMSSAEVFTYVGQLEFFYDEATDGTRSLSSAMFLSEIGIGGWLSTALIKIIGRTTGSGNNDGWLRKKLNDSRLDYFYWLLMVISIVNFFIFLWVASRYKGKNDAGNTVNVRDEIIVGPSQEPDGNRISRL
;
A
#
# COMPACT_ATOMS: atom_id res chain seq x y z
N MET A 1 -67.53 22.91 -36.92
CA MET A 1 -68.33 21.71 -37.30
C MET A 1 -67.79 20.65 -36.36
N GLU A 2 -68.46 20.48 -35.24
CA GLU A 2 -69.43 19.42 -34.95
C GLU A 2 -68.69 18.10 -34.81
N GLY A 3 -68.67 17.35 -33.71
CA GLY A 3 -69.64 17.20 -32.65
C GLY A 3 -69.49 15.78 -32.14
N ILE A 4 -69.53 15.65 -30.88
CA ILE A 4 -70.43 14.92 -29.98
C ILE A 4 -69.87 13.64 -29.36
N HIS A 5 -69.78 13.68 -28.04
CA HIS A 5 -69.85 12.66 -26.97
C HIS A 5 -71.23 11.93 -27.01
N PRO A 6 -71.61 10.90 -26.26
CA PRO A 6 -71.20 10.59 -24.87
C PRO A 6 -71.29 9.09 -24.38
N ALA A 7 -70.86 8.90 -23.11
CA ALA A 7 -71.46 8.16 -21.96
C ALA A 7 -71.52 6.62 -22.00
N THR A 8 -71.42 5.80 -20.98
CA THR A 8 -71.72 5.86 -19.53
C THR A 8 -71.26 4.56 -18.88
N GLU A 9 -70.92 4.64 -17.56
CA GLU A 9 -70.72 3.54 -16.60
C GLU A 9 -72.01 2.65 -16.40
N PRO A 10 -71.94 1.52 -15.67
CA PRO A 10 -71.90 1.56 -14.20
C PRO A 10 -71.23 0.38 -13.41
N HIS A 11 -70.80 0.74 -12.21
CA HIS A 11 -70.70 0.02 -10.91
C HIS A 11 -71.08 -1.47 -10.81
N GLN A 12 -70.18 -2.24 -10.12
CA GLN A 12 -70.61 -3.09 -8.99
C GLN A 12 -69.48 -3.26 -7.92
N ARG A 13 -69.88 -3.08 -6.66
CA ARG A 13 -69.13 -3.26 -5.40
C ARG A 13 -69.02 -4.73 -5.05
N GLY A 14 -67.88 -5.10 -4.43
CA GLY A 14 -67.76 -6.31 -3.66
C GLY A 14 -66.50 -6.20 -2.79
N GLY A 15 -66.68 -5.89 -1.51
CA GLY A 15 -65.57 -5.77 -0.57
C GLY A 15 -65.14 -7.13 0.00
N GLU A 16 -63.88 -7.28 0.27
CA GLU A 16 -63.39 -8.25 1.24
C GLU A 16 -62.08 -7.80 1.91
N LYS A 17 -61.93 -8.23 3.14
CA LYS A 17 -61.17 -7.71 4.25
C LYS A 17 -59.65 -7.85 4.12
N SER A 18 -58.97 -6.87 4.71
CA SER A 18 -57.55 -6.80 5.06
C SER A 18 -56.95 -8.02 5.74
N ASN A 19 -55.72 -8.38 5.36
CA ASN A 19 -54.77 -9.05 6.23
C ASN A 19 -53.34 -8.52 5.98
N PRO A 20 -52.62 -8.04 6.97
CA PRO A 20 -51.31 -7.37 6.82
C PRO A 20 -50.20 -8.35 7.14
N PHE A 21 -49.50 -8.86 6.17
CA PHE A 21 -48.14 -9.40 6.23
C PHE A 21 -47.75 -9.95 4.83
N GLY A 22 -47.37 -9.06 3.94
CA GLY A 22 -46.87 -9.40 2.60
C GLY A 22 -45.37 -9.41 2.51
N LYS A 23 -44.77 -10.57 2.49
CA LYS A 23 -43.35 -10.87 2.28
C LYS A 23 -42.96 -10.93 0.77
N ASN A 24 -43.49 -10.12 -0.13
CA ASN A 24 -43.23 -10.27 -1.57
C ASN A 24 -42.98 -8.97 -2.35
N ASP A 25 -42.80 -7.81 -1.70
CA ASP A 25 -42.55 -6.55 -2.43
C ASP A 25 -41.10 -6.11 -2.55
N ILE A 26 -40.15 -6.84 -1.96
CA ILE A 26 -38.72 -6.42 -1.99
C ILE A 26 -38.01 -6.90 -3.29
N SER A 27 -38.49 -7.96 -3.94
CA SER A 27 -37.83 -8.51 -5.13
C SER A 27 -38.24 -7.83 -6.45
N LYS A 28 -39.42 -7.21 -6.53
CA LYS A 28 -39.86 -6.48 -7.73
C LYS A 28 -39.25 -5.09 -7.85
N THR A 29 -39.05 -4.40 -6.72
CA THR A 29 -38.45 -3.06 -6.72
C THR A 29 -36.96 -3.07 -7.10
N HIS A 30 -36.29 -4.21 -7.01
CA HIS A 30 -34.87 -4.34 -7.40
C HIS A 30 -34.68 -4.60 -8.90
N GLN A 31 -35.66 -5.19 -9.57
CA GLN A 31 -35.56 -5.56 -11.00
C GLN A 31 -35.96 -4.42 -11.96
N ASP A 32 -36.85 -3.53 -11.51
CA ASP A 32 -37.28 -2.36 -12.29
C ASP A 32 -36.25 -1.18 -12.21
N GLN A 33 -35.32 -1.21 -11.28
CA GLN A 33 -34.28 -0.19 -11.15
C GLN A 33 -33.04 -0.42 -12.05
N ILE A 34 -32.88 -1.60 -12.66
CA ILE A 34 -31.67 -1.92 -13.47
C ILE A 34 -31.83 -1.48 -14.93
N ASN A 35 -33.04 -1.28 -15.44
CA ASN A 35 -33.29 -0.99 -16.86
C ASN A 35 -33.66 0.46 -17.21
N GLY A 36 -33.59 1.40 -16.27
CA GLY A 36 -33.93 2.80 -16.52
C GLY A 36 -32.75 3.72 -16.13
N GLN A 37 -31.84 3.98 -17.06
CA GLN A 37 -30.90 5.10 -16.94
C GLN A 37 -31.70 6.42 -16.97
N ASN A 38 -32.23 6.81 -15.82
CA ASN A 38 -32.82 8.11 -15.63
C ASN A 38 -31.69 9.08 -15.24
N PRO A 39 -31.28 10.05 -16.05
CA PRO A 39 -30.16 10.95 -15.78
C PRO A 39 -30.39 11.87 -14.57
N ASN A 40 -31.51 11.76 -13.88
CA ASN A 40 -31.88 12.56 -12.71
C ASN A 40 -31.83 11.82 -11.36
N THR A 41 -31.28 10.61 -11.28
CA THR A 41 -31.17 9.93 -9.98
C THR A 41 -30.04 10.54 -9.16
N THR A 42 -30.39 11.13 -8.03
CA THR A 42 -29.43 11.71 -7.06
C THR A 42 -28.69 10.64 -6.26
N LEU A 43 -29.06 9.37 -6.39
CA LEU A 43 -28.48 8.23 -5.71
C LEU A 43 -27.24 7.70 -6.46
N VAL A 44 -26.29 7.11 -5.71
CA VAL A 44 -25.12 6.43 -6.31
C VAL A 44 -25.53 5.09 -6.91
N ASN A 45 -24.87 4.71 -8.03
CA ASN A 45 -25.14 3.44 -8.70
C ASN A 45 -24.19 2.31 -8.26
N ASN A 46 -23.11 2.63 -7.55
CA ASN A 46 -22.09 1.66 -7.09
C ASN A 46 -22.45 0.94 -5.77
N GLY A 47 -23.69 1.09 -5.26
CA GLY A 47 -24.15 0.42 -4.04
C GLY A 47 -23.57 0.95 -2.73
N SER A 48 -22.84 2.07 -2.75
CA SER A 48 -22.32 2.72 -1.54
C SER A 48 -23.45 3.20 -0.62
N LEU A 49 -23.21 3.14 0.69
CA LEU A 49 -24.19 3.48 1.72
C LEU A 49 -23.82 4.81 2.41
N ASP A 50 -24.82 5.49 2.96
CA ASP A 50 -24.63 6.59 3.90
C ASP A 50 -24.33 6.06 5.33
N PHE A 51 -24.03 6.95 6.28
CA PHE A 51 -23.80 6.59 7.70
C PHE A 51 -25.01 5.95 8.41
N ARG A 52 -26.20 6.02 7.79
CA ARG A 52 -27.45 5.40 8.30
C ARG A 52 -27.75 4.06 7.62
N GLY A 53 -26.87 3.58 6.74
CA GLY A 53 -27.03 2.31 6.01
C GLY A 53 -27.99 2.38 4.82
N ARG A 54 -28.36 3.57 4.35
CA ARG A 54 -29.20 3.77 3.14
C ARG A 54 -28.30 4.03 1.95
N ILE A 55 -28.81 3.82 0.72
CA ILE A 55 -28.08 4.15 -0.52
C ILE A 55 -27.68 5.63 -0.49
N ALA A 56 -26.42 5.91 -0.75
CA ALA A 56 -25.82 7.23 -0.62
C ALA A 56 -26.39 8.22 -1.65
N ASP A 57 -26.64 9.47 -1.22
CA ASP A 57 -27.09 10.58 -2.08
C ASP A 57 -25.88 11.40 -2.55
N LYS A 58 -25.64 11.49 -3.86
CA LYS A 58 -24.55 12.24 -4.49
C LYS A 58 -24.52 13.72 -4.08
N ARG A 59 -25.68 14.30 -3.78
CA ARG A 59 -25.77 15.71 -3.34
C ARG A 59 -25.30 15.93 -1.92
N LYS A 60 -25.34 14.93 -1.05
CA LYS A 60 -25.05 15.04 0.38
C LYS A 60 -23.73 14.40 0.77
N THR A 61 -23.33 13.33 0.06
CA THR A 61 -22.21 12.48 0.44
C THR A 61 -21.19 12.32 -0.69
N GLY A 62 -19.97 11.99 -0.31
CA GLY A 62 -18.88 11.66 -1.22
C GLY A 62 -18.31 12.84 -2.01
N GLY A 63 -17.52 12.51 -3.02
CA GLY A 63 -16.88 13.47 -3.90
C GLY A 63 -16.02 14.49 -3.14
N TRP A 64 -16.01 15.74 -3.63
CA TRP A 64 -15.22 16.81 -3.04
C TRP A 64 -15.73 17.33 -1.68
N LYS A 65 -16.83 16.81 -1.15
CA LYS A 65 -17.30 17.13 0.21
C LYS A 65 -16.55 16.37 1.29
N SER A 66 -16.19 15.12 1.01
CA SER A 66 -15.46 14.24 1.94
C SER A 66 -13.96 14.21 1.69
N THR A 67 -13.53 14.40 0.44
CA THR A 67 -12.14 14.31 0.00
C THR A 67 -11.16 15.20 0.79
N PRO A 68 -11.43 16.51 1.04
CA PRO A 68 -10.49 17.35 1.78
C PRO A 68 -10.20 16.83 3.19
N ILE A 69 -11.19 16.23 3.85
CA ILE A 69 -11.05 15.65 5.20
C ILE A 69 -10.07 14.46 5.15
N ILE A 70 -10.19 13.60 4.14
CA ILE A 70 -9.33 12.43 3.95
C ILE A 70 -7.90 12.88 3.60
N VAL A 71 -7.76 13.90 2.76
CA VAL A 71 -6.46 14.48 2.34
C VAL A 71 -5.72 15.09 3.52
N VAL A 72 -6.43 15.82 4.41
CA VAL A 72 -5.83 16.38 5.64
C VAL A 72 -5.36 15.28 6.58
N ASN A 73 -6.15 14.21 6.73
CA ASN A 73 -5.75 13.06 7.55
C ASN A 73 -4.45 12.40 7.03
N GLU A 74 -4.33 12.22 5.73
CA GLU A 74 -3.10 11.69 5.12
C GLU A 74 -1.90 12.63 5.33
N ALA A 75 -2.08 13.94 5.10
CA ALA A 75 -1.01 14.91 5.30
C ALA A 75 -0.47 14.90 6.74
N ALA A 76 -1.35 14.81 7.74
CA ALA A 76 -0.97 14.74 9.15
C ALA A 76 -0.25 13.43 9.49
N GLU A 77 -0.71 12.28 8.95
CA GLU A 77 -0.02 10.99 9.10
C GLU A 77 1.38 11.04 8.52
N ARG A 78 1.54 11.58 7.29
CA ARG A 78 2.85 11.70 6.65
C ARG A 78 3.79 12.64 7.41
N LEU A 79 3.28 13.77 7.88
CA LEU A 79 4.05 14.69 8.72
C LEU A 79 4.60 13.96 9.95
N ALA A 80 3.75 13.26 10.69
CA ALA A 80 4.15 12.56 11.91
C ALA A 80 5.10 11.41 11.61
N PHE A 81 4.80 10.57 10.60
CA PHE A 81 5.65 9.44 10.22
C PHE A 81 7.06 9.88 9.84
N TYR A 82 7.20 10.88 8.96
CA TYR A 82 8.51 11.35 8.51
C TYR A 82 9.25 12.12 9.60
N ALA A 83 8.56 12.89 10.45
CA ALA A 83 9.17 13.52 11.62
C ALA A 83 9.81 12.48 12.55
N ILE A 84 9.17 11.32 12.75
CA ILE A 84 9.76 10.22 13.52
C ILE A 84 10.88 9.56 12.72
N ALA A 85 10.64 9.15 11.49
CA ALA A 85 11.56 8.33 10.70
C ALA A 85 12.97 8.94 10.57
N VAL A 86 13.06 10.28 10.43
CA VAL A 86 14.36 10.96 10.27
C VAL A 86 15.02 11.37 11.59
N ASN A 87 14.26 11.42 12.69
CA ASN A 87 14.79 11.92 13.97
C ASN A 87 14.97 10.82 15.03
N ILE A 88 14.22 9.69 14.91
CA ILE A 88 14.25 8.64 15.95
C ILE A 88 15.63 7.98 16.07
N GLY A 89 16.36 7.79 14.98
CA GLY A 89 17.72 7.26 15.01
C GLY A 89 18.67 8.15 15.83
N THR A 90 18.62 9.45 15.60
CA THR A 90 19.38 10.44 16.37
C THR A 90 18.96 10.45 17.84
N TYR A 91 17.65 10.37 18.12
CA TYR A 91 17.12 10.29 19.48
C TYR A 91 17.61 9.05 20.23
N LEU A 92 17.63 7.88 19.58
CA LEU A 92 18.14 6.63 20.17
C LEU A 92 19.64 6.72 20.51
N VAL A 93 20.44 7.35 19.65
CA VAL A 93 21.89 7.50 19.89
C VAL A 93 22.18 8.59 20.92
N GLN A 94 21.58 9.79 20.79
CA GLN A 94 21.96 10.96 21.57
C GLN A 94 21.23 11.06 22.91
N GLN A 95 19.97 10.58 23.00
CA GLN A 95 19.14 10.70 24.20
C GLN A 95 19.01 9.38 24.97
N MET A 96 19.02 8.24 24.26
CA MET A 96 18.90 6.92 24.87
C MET A 96 20.26 6.22 24.98
N HIS A 97 21.33 6.86 24.53
CA HIS A 97 22.73 6.41 24.55
C HIS A 97 22.96 5.01 23.95
N GLN A 98 22.17 4.67 22.92
CA GLN A 98 22.32 3.39 22.23
C GLN A 98 23.51 3.41 21.26
N ALA A 99 24.13 2.23 21.04
CA ALA A 99 25.13 2.09 20.00
C ALA A 99 24.51 2.33 18.60
N LEU A 100 25.27 2.96 17.71
CA LEU A 100 24.78 3.32 16.37
C LEU A 100 24.21 2.14 15.57
N PRO A 101 24.85 0.95 15.54
CA PRO A 101 24.28 -0.20 14.81
C PRO A 101 22.96 -0.69 15.42
N ASP A 102 22.83 -0.66 16.75
CA ASP A 102 21.60 -1.06 17.44
C ASP A 102 20.47 -0.05 17.17
N ALA A 103 20.78 1.24 17.24
CA ALA A 103 19.81 2.30 16.90
C ALA A 103 19.33 2.16 15.45
N ALA A 104 20.21 1.92 14.48
CA ALA A 104 19.86 1.68 13.09
C ALA A 104 18.97 0.43 12.93
N ALA A 105 19.31 -0.67 13.63
CA ALA A 105 18.51 -1.88 13.64
C ALA A 105 17.10 -1.64 14.22
N HIS A 106 16.99 -0.85 15.30
CA HIS A 106 15.70 -0.53 15.91
C HIS A 106 14.82 0.36 15.02
N VAL A 107 15.41 1.35 14.33
CA VAL A 107 14.70 2.15 13.31
C VAL A 107 14.18 1.25 12.18
N ASN A 108 15.03 0.37 11.66
CA ASN A 108 14.63 -0.57 10.61
C ASN A 108 13.53 -1.54 11.08
N ASN A 109 13.58 -2.02 12.33
CA ASN A 109 12.53 -2.87 12.90
C ASN A 109 11.21 -2.12 13.05
N TRP A 110 11.24 -0.85 13.46
CA TRP A 110 10.05 -0.01 13.54
C TRP A 110 9.44 0.24 12.16
N VAL A 111 10.25 0.60 11.16
CA VAL A 111 9.82 0.72 9.75
C VAL A 111 9.29 -0.62 9.27
N GLY A 112 9.98 -1.72 9.59
CA GLY A 112 9.57 -3.08 9.28
C GLY A 112 8.17 -3.39 9.81
N LEU A 113 7.89 -3.05 11.06
CA LEU A 113 6.56 -3.22 11.67
C LEU A 113 5.53 -2.32 10.99
N ALA A 114 5.84 -1.03 10.79
CA ALA A 114 4.91 -0.05 10.21
C ALA A 114 4.45 -0.42 8.80
N PHE A 115 5.35 -0.92 7.96
CA PHE A 115 5.03 -1.31 6.59
C PHE A 115 4.67 -2.79 6.45
N GLY A 116 5.28 -3.68 7.22
CA GLY A 116 4.94 -5.11 7.20
C GLY A 116 3.52 -5.39 7.70
N SER A 117 3.04 -4.65 8.70
CA SER A 117 1.67 -4.77 9.22
C SER A 117 0.58 -4.25 8.27
N THR A 118 0.94 -3.63 7.13
CA THR A 118 -0.04 -3.20 6.12
C THR A 118 -0.83 -4.35 5.51
N LEU A 119 -0.22 -5.54 5.35
CA LEU A 119 -0.93 -6.75 4.93
C LEU A 119 -2.02 -7.14 5.92
N PHE A 120 -1.72 -7.05 7.21
CA PHE A 120 -2.66 -7.33 8.28
C PHE A 120 -3.78 -6.27 8.36
N GLY A 121 -3.41 -4.99 8.22
CA GLY A 121 -4.38 -3.89 8.17
C GLY A 121 -5.35 -4.00 6.99
N ALA A 122 -4.85 -4.32 5.79
CA ALA A 122 -5.70 -4.56 4.63
C ALA A 122 -6.63 -5.77 4.83
N PHE A 123 -6.12 -6.86 5.41
CA PHE A 123 -6.92 -8.03 5.74
C PHE A 123 -8.08 -7.70 6.68
N ILE A 124 -7.82 -7.00 7.78
CA ILE A 124 -8.85 -6.61 8.76
C ILE A 124 -9.89 -5.70 8.11
N ALA A 125 -9.45 -4.74 7.29
CA ALA A 125 -10.35 -3.82 6.61
C ALA A 125 -11.28 -4.52 5.63
N ASP A 126 -10.75 -5.41 4.78
CA ASP A 126 -11.52 -6.06 3.73
C ASP A 126 -12.39 -7.21 4.28
N ALA A 127 -11.96 -7.89 5.38
CA ALA A 127 -12.67 -9.04 5.94
C ALA A 127 -13.74 -8.67 6.97
N TYR A 128 -13.48 -7.66 7.82
CA TYR A 128 -14.28 -7.44 9.04
C TYR A 128 -14.77 -6.01 9.23
N LEU A 129 -13.85 -5.03 9.35
CA LEU A 129 -14.19 -3.69 9.81
C LEU A 129 -14.72 -2.76 8.72
N GLY A 130 -14.36 -3.00 7.46
CA GLY A 130 -14.50 -2.02 6.41
C GLY A 130 -13.45 -0.89 6.54
N ARG A 131 -13.25 -0.14 5.46
CA ARG A 131 -12.14 0.83 5.35
C ARG A 131 -12.24 1.97 6.36
N PHE A 132 -13.44 2.55 6.56
CA PHE A 132 -13.63 3.66 7.48
C PHE A 132 -13.28 3.29 8.92
N LEU A 133 -13.89 2.23 9.47
CA LEU A 133 -13.69 1.83 10.86
C LEU A 133 -12.25 1.38 11.10
N ASN A 134 -11.65 0.73 10.11
CA ASN A 134 -10.24 0.35 10.16
C ASN A 134 -9.34 1.58 10.29
N ILE A 135 -9.50 2.60 9.42
CA ILE A 135 -8.75 3.87 9.52
C ILE A 135 -8.95 4.50 10.90
N PHE A 136 -10.18 4.60 11.38
CA PHE A 136 -10.48 5.24 12.66
C PHE A 136 -9.80 4.53 13.84
N VAL A 137 -9.99 3.21 13.99
CA VAL A 137 -9.40 2.43 15.09
C VAL A 137 -7.89 2.50 15.09
N PHE A 138 -7.26 2.30 13.92
CA PHE A 138 -5.81 2.33 13.82
C PHE A 138 -5.24 3.76 13.96
N SER A 139 -5.99 4.81 13.60
CA SER A 139 -5.61 6.19 13.90
C SER A 139 -5.65 6.50 15.39
N CYS A 140 -6.60 5.93 16.14
CA CYS A 140 -6.63 6.03 17.60
C CYS A 140 -5.43 5.32 18.24
N ILE A 141 -5.08 4.11 17.77
CA ILE A 141 -3.89 3.38 18.23
C ILE A 141 -2.62 4.19 17.93
N TYR A 142 -2.53 4.76 16.75
CA TYR A 142 -1.42 5.63 16.34
C TYR A 142 -1.31 6.86 17.25
N ALA A 143 -2.42 7.55 17.53
CA ALA A 143 -2.46 8.71 18.41
C ALA A 143 -1.99 8.37 19.83
N VAL A 144 -2.43 7.25 20.40
CA VAL A 144 -1.94 6.78 21.71
C VAL A 144 -0.42 6.55 21.68
N GLY A 145 0.09 5.87 20.66
CA GLY A 145 1.52 5.67 20.48
C GLY A 145 2.31 7.00 20.40
N MET A 146 1.77 7.99 19.70
CA MET A 146 2.36 9.33 19.60
C MET A 146 2.38 10.09 20.92
N VAL A 147 1.32 9.97 21.71
CA VAL A 147 1.27 10.55 23.07
C VAL A 147 2.35 9.90 23.94
N LEU A 148 2.47 8.58 23.93
CA LEU A 148 3.50 7.87 24.70
C LEU A 148 4.92 8.26 24.26
N LEU A 149 5.16 8.40 22.96
CA LEU A 149 6.46 8.86 22.43
C LEU A 149 6.78 10.27 22.90
N THR A 150 5.80 11.17 22.88
CA THR A 150 5.96 12.54 23.40
C THR A 150 6.24 12.56 24.89
N VAL A 151 5.53 11.74 25.67
CA VAL A 151 5.78 11.57 27.12
C VAL A 151 7.19 11.02 27.36
N SER A 152 7.63 10.00 26.62
CA SER A 152 8.99 9.46 26.71
C SER A 152 10.06 10.53 26.44
N SER A 153 9.80 11.46 25.53
CA SER A 153 10.75 12.49 25.14
C SER A 153 10.70 13.74 26.04
N THR A 154 9.66 13.92 26.86
CA THR A 154 9.51 15.08 27.76
C THR A 154 9.89 14.79 29.20
N LEU A 155 9.52 13.61 29.72
CA LEU A 155 9.78 13.25 31.11
C LEU A 155 11.23 12.78 31.31
N GLY A 156 11.98 13.47 32.18
CA GLY A 156 13.37 13.13 32.52
C GLY A 156 13.52 11.73 33.12
N SER A 157 12.51 11.22 33.85
CA SER A 157 12.50 9.87 34.42
C SER A 157 12.47 8.75 33.38
N LEU A 158 11.99 9.03 32.16
CA LEU A 158 11.91 8.09 31.05
C LEU A 158 13.13 8.16 30.11
N ARG A 159 14.14 8.92 30.46
CA ARG A 159 15.42 9.03 29.73
C ARG A 159 16.59 8.88 30.70
N PRO A 160 17.75 8.37 30.24
CA PRO A 160 18.96 8.45 31.01
C PRO A 160 19.40 9.90 31.22
N PRO A 161 20.18 10.22 32.27
CA PRO A 161 20.71 11.55 32.48
C PRO A 161 21.57 12.01 31.31
N PRO A 162 21.53 13.32 30.95
CA PRO A 162 22.33 13.83 29.84
C PRO A 162 23.83 13.66 30.13
N CYS A 163 24.54 13.15 29.17
CA CYS A 163 26.00 12.96 29.27
C CYS A 163 26.68 13.46 27.99
N VAL A 164 28.01 13.70 28.10
CA VAL A 164 28.82 13.92 26.89
C VAL A 164 28.98 12.59 26.18
N LEU A 165 28.53 12.53 24.93
CA LEU A 165 28.52 11.31 24.12
C LEU A 165 29.94 10.70 24.12
N ASN A 166 30.04 9.41 24.50
CA ASN A 166 31.27 8.64 24.60
C ASN A 166 32.15 8.92 25.84
N SER A 167 31.65 9.59 26.87
CA SER A 167 32.27 9.56 28.20
C SER A 167 32.11 8.15 28.79
N PRO A 168 33.11 7.65 29.55
CA PRO A 168 32.96 6.39 30.28
C PRO A 168 31.82 6.41 31.31
N ASP A 169 31.41 7.59 31.76
CA ASP A 169 30.33 7.82 32.73
C ASP A 169 28.94 7.90 32.12
N CYS A 170 28.80 7.60 30.83
CA CYS A 170 27.52 7.70 30.11
C CYS A 170 26.65 6.48 30.41
N GLU A 171 25.66 6.64 31.29
CA GLU A 171 24.69 5.58 31.60
C GLU A 171 23.80 5.26 30.38
N GLN A 172 23.62 3.98 30.14
CA GLN A 172 22.67 3.52 29.14
C GLN A 172 21.22 3.57 29.67
N ALA A 173 20.28 3.72 28.78
CA ALA A 173 18.86 3.65 29.13
C ALA A 173 18.53 2.33 29.85
N THR A 174 17.74 2.43 30.91
CA THR A 174 17.27 1.26 31.67
C THR A 174 16.32 0.42 30.81
N LYS A 175 16.13 -0.85 31.18
CA LYS A 175 15.18 -1.74 30.49
C LYS A 175 13.76 -1.18 30.50
N GLY A 176 13.34 -0.49 31.58
CA GLY A 176 12.01 0.12 31.67
C GLY A 176 11.84 1.30 30.71
N GLN A 177 12.82 2.21 30.65
CA GLN A 177 12.84 3.34 29.72
C GLN A 177 12.81 2.87 28.27
N THR A 178 13.61 1.88 27.94
CA THR A 178 13.68 1.27 26.61
C THR A 178 12.36 0.58 26.24
N ALA A 179 11.77 -0.21 27.15
CA ALA A 179 10.49 -0.88 26.93
C ALA A 179 9.33 0.10 26.69
N PHE A 180 9.28 1.20 27.46
CA PHE A 180 8.27 2.23 27.28
C PHE A 180 8.36 2.88 25.90
N LEU A 181 9.57 3.27 25.46
CA LEU A 181 9.80 3.84 24.15
C LEU A 181 9.42 2.87 23.03
N TYR A 182 9.80 1.59 23.13
CA TYR A 182 9.50 0.62 22.09
C TYR A 182 8.02 0.23 22.07
N CYS A 183 7.33 0.27 23.21
CA CYS A 183 5.87 0.13 23.24
C CYS A 183 5.19 1.28 22.47
N ALA A 184 5.64 2.53 22.66
CA ALA A 184 5.15 3.67 21.89
C ALA A 184 5.39 3.49 20.38
N LEU A 185 6.61 3.12 19.98
CA LEU A 185 6.96 2.88 18.57
C LEU A 185 6.18 1.71 17.96
N ALA A 186 5.92 0.65 18.74
CA ALA A 186 5.12 -0.49 18.27
C ALA A 186 3.67 -0.09 17.99
N LEU A 187 3.05 0.71 18.88
CA LEU A 187 1.70 1.23 18.66
C LEU A 187 1.62 2.15 17.43
N ILE A 188 2.63 3.01 17.24
CA ILE A 188 2.74 3.86 16.05
C ILE A 188 2.87 2.99 14.78
N GLY A 189 3.74 1.97 14.81
CA GLY A 189 3.93 1.06 13.69
C GLY A 189 2.67 0.28 13.32
N LEU A 190 1.96 -0.27 14.31
CA LEU A 190 0.68 -0.95 14.11
C LEU A 190 -0.38 0.00 13.56
N GLY A 191 -0.50 1.21 14.14
CA GLY A 191 -1.42 2.24 13.66
C GLY A 191 -1.18 2.58 12.19
N THR A 192 0.09 2.84 11.83
CA THR A 192 0.52 3.09 10.45
C THR A 192 0.09 1.95 9.51
N GLY A 193 0.30 0.69 9.94
CA GLY A 193 -0.03 -0.48 9.13
C GLY A 193 -1.52 -0.63 8.83
N GLY A 194 -2.40 -0.22 9.74
CA GLY A 194 -3.85 -0.23 9.47
C GLY A 194 -4.33 0.94 8.62
N ILE A 195 -3.70 2.12 8.74
CA ILE A 195 -4.10 3.33 8.03
C ILE A 195 -3.68 3.30 6.56
N LYS A 196 -2.38 3.08 6.27
CA LYS A 196 -1.78 3.25 4.94
C LYS A 196 -2.48 2.51 3.79
N PRO A 197 -2.86 1.22 3.90
CA PRO A 197 -3.48 0.50 2.79
C PRO A 197 -4.92 0.95 2.53
N CYS A 198 -5.57 1.58 3.51
CA CYS A 198 -7.00 1.88 3.48
C CYS A 198 -7.33 3.31 3.05
N VAL A 199 -6.50 4.32 3.39
CA VAL A 199 -6.86 5.74 3.18
C VAL A 199 -7.02 6.09 1.70
N SER A 200 -6.10 5.68 0.83
CA SER A 200 -6.18 5.95 -0.61
C SER A 200 -7.40 5.27 -1.25
N SER A 201 -7.67 4.03 -0.87
CA SER A 201 -8.83 3.28 -1.34
C SER A 201 -10.14 3.87 -0.82
N PHE A 202 -10.20 4.26 0.46
CA PHE A 202 -11.37 4.92 1.04
C PHE A 202 -11.66 6.27 0.38
N GLY A 203 -10.61 7.02 0.04
CA GLY A 203 -10.77 8.26 -0.71
C GLY A 203 -11.28 8.04 -2.13
N ALA A 204 -10.83 7.00 -2.81
CA ALA A 204 -11.34 6.62 -4.13
C ALA A 204 -12.81 6.16 -4.09
N ASP A 205 -13.23 5.47 -3.02
CA ASP A 205 -14.62 5.02 -2.80
C ASP A 205 -15.61 6.18 -2.66
N GLN A 206 -15.13 7.41 -2.43
CA GLN A 206 -15.99 8.58 -2.33
C GLN A 206 -16.54 9.02 -3.70
N PHE A 207 -16.07 8.43 -4.80
CA PHE A 207 -16.46 8.75 -6.16
C PHE A 207 -17.19 7.56 -6.82
N ASP A 208 -18.29 7.83 -7.51
CA ASP A 208 -19.05 6.82 -8.26
C ASP A 208 -18.43 6.64 -9.66
N GLU A 209 -17.83 5.47 -9.91
CA GLU A 209 -17.17 5.15 -11.19
C GLU A 209 -18.17 5.02 -12.36
N SER A 210 -19.46 4.89 -12.10
CA SER A 210 -20.51 4.88 -13.13
C SER A 210 -20.85 6.27 -13.66
N ASP A 211 -20.44 7.34 -12.96
CA ASP A 211 -20.68 8.73 -13.35
C ASP A 211 -19.41 9.36 -13.94
N LYS A 212 -19.45 9.72 -15.22
CA LYS A 212 -18.31 10.33 -15.93
C LYS A 212 -17.73 11.59 -15.24
N ASN A 213 -18.57 12.37 -14.59
CA ASN A 213 -18.14 13.57 -13.87
C ASN A 213 -17.38 13.22 -12.60
N GLU A 214 -17.85 12.22 -11.85
CA GLU A 214 -17.18 11.78 -10.62
C GLU A 214 -15.89 11.01 -10.93
N VAL A 215 -15.78 10.30 -12.05
CA VAL A 215 -14.53 9.65 -12.51
C VAL A 215 -13.40 10.68 -12.66
N ASN A 216 -13.68 11.83 -13.29
CA ASN A 216 -12.69 12.91 -13.39
C ASN A 216 -12.29 13.46 -12.01
N GLY A 217 -13.26 13.57 -11.09
CA GLY A 217 -13.02 13.94 -9.69
C GLY A 217 -12.09 12.97 -8.96
N LYS A 218 -12.25 11.65 -9.22
CA LYS A 218 -11.40 10.60 -8.68
C LYS A 218 -9.93 10.74 -9.12
N TYR A 219 -9.67 11.02 -10.41
CA TYR A 219 -8.29 11.28 -10.87
C TYR A 219 -7.70 12.53 -10.21
N SER A 220 -8.49 13.59 -10.09
CA SER A 220 -8.06 14.80 -9.40
C SER A 220 -7.79 14.56 -7.92
N PHE A 221 -8.58 13.71 -7.24
CA PHE A 221 -8.33 13.28 -5.86
C PHE A 221 -6.94 12.65 -5.70
N PHE A 222 -6.54 11.71 -6.56
CA PHE A 222 -5.23 11.09 -6.44
C PHE A 222 -4.08 12.10 -6.59
N ASN A 223 -4.24 13.13 -7.42
CA ASN A 223 -3.24 14.20 -7.55
C ASN A 223 -3.13 15.00 -6.24
N TRP A 224 -4.24 15.40 -5.64
CA TRP A 224 -4.25 16.11 -4.37
C TRP A 224 -3.77 15.24 -3.21
N PHE A 225 -4.10 13.96 -3.22
CA PHE A 225 -3.63 12.98 -2.25
C PHE A 225 -2.11 12.84 -2.29
N PHE A 226 -1.54 12.69 -3.50
CA PHE A 226 -0.09 12.66 -3.68
C PHE A 226 0.58 13.96 -3.26
N PHE A 227 -0.02 15.10 -3.57
CA PHE A 227 0.46 16.41 -3.10
C PHE A 227 0.49 16.48 -1.58
N ALA A 228 -0.57 16.04 -0.91
CA ALA A 228 -0.65 16.02 0.55
C ALA A 228 0.41 15.12 1.20
N ILE A 229 0.69 13.94 0.63
CA ILE A 229 1.79 13.06 1.06
C ILE A 229 3.11 13.83 1.06
N ASN A 230 3.41 14.54 -0.03
CA ASN A 230 4.69 15.25 -0.18
C ASN A 230 4.78 16.48 0.73
N ILE A 231 3.72 17.25 0.88
CA ILE A 231 3.68 18.40 1.80
C ILE A 231 3.81 17.94 3.26
N GLY A 232 3.12 16.86 3.64
CA GLY A 232 3.25 16.26 4.96
C GLY A 232 4.68 15.80 5.25
N ALA A 233 5.28 15.06 4.31
CA ALA A 233 6.66 14.60 4.41
C ALA A 233 7.65 15.77 4.51
N LEU A 234 7.52 16.76 3.61
CA LEU A 234 8.39 17.93 3.60
C LEU A 234 8.30 18.69 4.92
N THR A 235 7.09 18.93 5.44
CA THR A 235 6.87 19.63 6.72
C THR A 235 7.47 18.85 7.89
N GLY A 236 7.30 17.52 7.93
CA GLY A 236 7.89 16.65 8.96
C GLY A 236 9.42 16.66 8.95
N ILE A 237 10.02 16.54 7.76
CA ILE A 237 11.48 16.50 7.60
C ILE A 237 12.13 17.88 7.84
N THR A 238 11.48 18.97 7.50
CA THR A 238 12.06 20.33 7.63
C THR A 238 11.61 21.01 8.91
N LEU A 239 10.36 21.45 8.97
CA LEU A 239 9.85 22.31 10.06
C LEU A 239 9.88 21.58 11.41
N VAL A 240 9.34 20.33 11.46
CA VAL A 240 9.28 19.60 12.73
C VAL A 240 10.68 19.20 13.18
N SER A 241 11.57 18.79 12.27
CA SER A 241 12.97 18.48 12.59
C SER A 241 13.73 19.72 13.06
N TYR A 242 13.47 20.90 12.49
CA TYR A 242 14.05 22.16 12.95
C TYR A 242 13.63 22.50 14.39
N ILE A 243 12.32 22.43 14.67
CA ILE A 243 11.79 22.69 16.01
C ILE A 243 12.36 21.67 17.02
N GLN A 244 12.48 20.41 16.61
CA GLN A 244 13.07 19.36 17.45
C GLN A 244 14.55 19.61 17.76
N SER A 245 15.31 20.12 16.80
CA SER A 245 16.72 20.46 16.96
C SER A 245 16.92 21.64 17.92
N GLU A 246 16.05 22.68 17.84
CA GLU A 246 16.17 23.91 18.63
C GLU A 246 15.53 23.81 20.02
N LYS A 247 14.37 23.15 20.11
CA LYS A 247 13.56 23.10 21.33
C LYS A 247 13.55 21.73 22.01
N GLY A 248 14.15 20.73 21.39
CA GLY A 248 14.22 19.37 21.91
C GLY A 248 13.11 18.43 21.43
N GLY A 249 13.32 17.12 21.70
CA GLY A 249 12.46 16.03 21.20
C GLY A 249 11.00 16.14 21.62
N GLY A 250 10.73 16.64 22.82
CA GLY A 250 9.36 16.82 23.32
C GLY A 250 8.50 17.75 22.48
N TRP A 251 9.06 18.86 22.00
CA TRP A 251 8.36 19.77 21.10
C TRP A 251 8.18 19.19 19.71
N GLY A 252 9.20 18.54 19.13
CA GLY A 252 9.11 17.94 17.81
C GLY A 252 8.04 16.85 17.76
N PHE A 253 8.10 15.87 18.65
CA PHE A 253 7.11 14.80 18.71
C PHE A 253 5.73 15.31 19.19
N GLY A 254 5.70 16.33 20.06
CA GLY A 254 4.46 16.96 20.54
C GLY A 254 3.66 17.62 19.42
N ILE A 255 4.30 18.34 18.52
CA ILE A 255 3.64 18.96 17.34
C ILE A 255 3.07 17.87 16.43
N ALA A 256 3.85 16.83 16.15
CA ALA A 256 3.38 15.71 15.36
C ALA A 256 2.19 14.98 16.01
N THR A 257 2.22 14.82 17.35
CA THR A 257 1.10 14.27 18.14
C THR A 257 -0.14 15.14 18.01
N GLY A 258 0.00 16.46 18.18
CA GLY A 258 -1.10 17.41 18.02
C GLY A 258 -1.72 17.34 16.62
N ALA A 259 -0.90 17.26 15.58
CA ALA A 259 -1.37 17.10 14.20
C ALA A 259 -2.21 15.82 14.00
N ILE A 260 -1.76 14.68 14.54
CA ILE A 260 -2.51 13.41 14.47
C ILE A 260 -3.82 13.52 15.27
N MET A 261 -3.81 14.05 16.48
CA MET A 261 -5.04 14.19 17.27
C MET A 261 -6.06 15.09 16.57
N CYS A 262 -5.63 16.23 16.02
CA CYS A 262 -6.48 17.10 15.23
C CYS A 262 -7.01 16.38 13.98
N SER A 263 -6.18 15.60 13.29
CA SER A 263 -6.61 14.88 12.09
C SER A 263 -7.67 13.82 12.40
N VAL A 264 -7.54 13.08 13.51
CA VAL A 264 -8.55 12.12 13.97
C VAL A 264 -9.87 12.82 14.26
N LEU A 265 -9.84 13.96 14.97
CA LEU A 265 -11.04 14.75 15.24
C LEU A 265 -11.71 15.23 13.93
N ILE A 266 -10.92 15.77 13.00
CA ILE A 266 -11.40 16.19 11.68
C ILE A 266 -11.98 15.01 10.93
N PHE A 267 -11.34 13.83 10.94
CA PHE A 267 -11.82 12.63 10.28
C PHE A 267 -13.18 12.18 10.80
N VAL A 268 -13.41 12.26 12.11
CA VAL A 268 -14.70 11.96 12.74
C VAL A 268 -15.80 12.94 12.31
N THR A 269 -15.50 14.24 12.15
CA THR A 269 -16.50 15.21 11.65
C THR A 269 -16.97 14.89 10.23
N GLY A 270 -16.19 14.12 9.47
CA GLY A 270 -16.53 13.67 8.12
C GLY A 270 -17.59 12.57 8.04
N ILE A 271 -17.95 11.91 9.15
CA ILE A 271 -18.88 10.77 9.18
C ILE A 271 -20.16 10.98 8.37
N PRO A 272 -20.88 12.11 8.47
CA PRO A 272 -22.10 12.32 7.70
C PRO A 272 -21.89 12.55 6.20
N PHE A 273 -20.65 12.85 5.79
CA PHE A 273 -20.32 13.14 4.41
C PHE A 273 -19.70 11.96 3.66
N TYR A 274 -19.28 10.89 4.37
CA TYR A 274 -18.64 9.75 3.74
C TYR A 274 -19.64 8.81 3.05
N ARG A 275 -19.15 8.14 2.01
CA ARG A 275 -19.75 6.96 1.40
C ARG A 275 -19.04 5.72 1.93
N TYR A 276 -19.84 4.75 2.37
CA TYR A 276 -19.36 3.51 2.97
C TYR A 276 -19.58 2.34 2.03
N GLN A 277 -18.54 1.54 1.82
CA GLN A 277 -18.66 0.28 1.09
C GLN A 277 -18.67 -0.88 2.08
N LYS A 278 -19.51 -1.89 1.80
CA LYS A 278 -19.51 -3.13 2.58
C LYS A 278 -18.21 -3.89 2.32
N PRO A 279 -17.64 -4.57 3.35
CA PRO A 279 -16.51 -5.45 3.15
C PRO A 279 -16.79 -6.51 2.09
N MET A 280 -15.89 -6.69 1.12
CA MET A 280 -16.03 -7.66 0.03
C MET A 280 -15.64 -9.10 0.44
N GLY A 281 -15.28 -9.31 1.71
CA GLY A 281 -14.71 -10.55 2.19
C GLY A 281 -13.20 -10.63 1.97
N SER A 282 -12.55 -11.50 2.73
CA SER A 282 -11.10 -11.62 2.71
C SER A 282 -10.59 -12.37 1.48
N ALA A 283 -9.71 -11.74 0.69
CA ALA A 283 -8.99 -12.40 -0.38
C ALA A 283 -8.13 -13.57 0.14
N PHE A 284 -7.48 -13.42 1.30
CA PHE A 284 -6.70 -14.49 1.92
C PHE A 284 -7.55 -15.70 2.27
N THR A 285 -8.77 -15.51 2.82
CA THR A 285 -9.69 -16.62 3.10
C THR A 285 -10.04 -17.38 1.81
N ARG A 286 -10.30 -16.66 0.71
CA ARG A 286 -10.56 -17.27 -0.60
C ARG A 286 -9.34 -18.05 -1.11
N PHE A 287 -8.12 -17.52 -0.94
CA PHE A 287 -6.89 -18.22 -1.31
C PHE A 287 -6.69 -19.51 -0.51
N PHE A 288 -6.95 -19.48 0.81
CA PHE A 288 -6.91 -20.68 1.63
C PHE A 288 -7.99 -21.70 1.22
N GLN A 289 -9.19 -21.25 0.88
CA GLN A 289 -10.25 -22.12 0.37
C GLN A 289 -9.82 -22.82 -0.92
N VAL A 290 -9.30 -22.09 -1.89
CA VAL A 290 -8.78 -22.66 -3.15
C VAL A 290 -7.65 -23.63 -2.89
N GLY A 291 -6.69 -23.28 -2.04
CA GLY A 291 -5.57 -24.16 -1.66
C GLY A 291 -6.04 -25.47 -1.04
N VAL A 292 -6.93 -25.39 -0.04
CA VAL A 292 -7.48 -26.57 0.65
C VAL A 292 -8.33 -27.43 -0.29
N ALA A 293 -9.22 -26.82 -1.08
CA ALA A 293 -10.04 -27.56 -2.06
C ALA A 293 -9.18 -28.25 -3.13
N SER A 294 -8.19 -27.53 -3.67
CA SER A 294 -7.24 -28.10 -4.65
C SER A 294 -6.45 -29.28 -4.08
N LEU A 295 -5.96 -29.15 -2.84
CA LEU A 295 -5.20 -30.19 -2.16
C LEU A 295 -6.07 -31.43 -1.85
N LYS A 296 -7.29 -31.24 -1.32
CA LYS A 296 -8.27 -32.32 -1.10
C LYS A 296 -8.55 -33.11 -2.39
N ASN A 297 -8.77 -32.37 -3.50
CA ASN A 297 -9.07 -33.00 -4.78
C ASN A 297 -7.83 -33.65 -5.42
N HIS A 298 -6.63 -33.13 -5.11
CA HIS A 298 -5.39 -33.78 -5.48
C HIS A 298 -5.24 -35.17 -4.82
N PHE A 299 -5.48 -35.26 -3.51
CA PHE A 299 -5.43 -36.54 -2.78
C PHE A 299 -6.54 -37.53 -3.19
N LYS A 300 -7.68 -37.03 -3.69
CA LYS A 300 -8.73 -37.86 -4.31
C LYS A 300 -8.36 -38.38 -5.72
N GLY A 301 -7.19 -38.04 -6.25
CA GLY A 301 -6.72 -38.45 -7.56
C GLY A 301 -7.39 -37.77 -8.76
N ILE A 302 -8.10 -36.63 -8.53
CA ILE A 302 -8.80 -35.91 -9.60
C ILE A 302 -7.78 -35.30 -10.57
N LYS A 303 -7.97 -35.60 -11.88
CA LYS A 303 -7.16 -35.07 -12.97
C LYS A 303 -7.97 -34.03 -13.73
N VAL A 304 -7.37 -32.86 -13.98
CA VAL A 304 -7.97 -31.81 -14.81
C VAL A 304 -7.48 -31.99 -16.25
N GLN A 305 -8.38 -32.39 -17.16
CA GLN A 305 -8.14 -32.45 -18.60
C GLN A 305 -8.58 -31.12 -19.27
N ARG A 306 -8.26 -30.94 -20.57
CA ARG A 306 -8.63 -29.70 -21.29
C ARG A 306 -10.14 -29.49 -21.39
N ASP A 307 -10.91 -30.59 -21.40
CA ASP A 307 -12.36 -30.59 -21.56
C ASP A 307 -13.12 -30.71 -20.22
N THR A 308 -12.40 -30.63 -19.09
CA THR A 308 -13.03 -30.71 -17.76
C THR A 308 -13.87 -29.45 -17.51
N VAL A 309 -15.15 -29.64 -17.23
CA VAL A 309 -16.07 -28.53 -16.87
C VAL A 309 -15.73 -28.03 -15.48
N LEU A 310 -15.42 -26.74 -15.38
CA LEU A 310 -15.12 -26.06 -14.12
C LEU A 310 -16.36 -25.33 -13.62
N PHE A 311 -16.48 -25.27 -12.29
CA PHE A 311 -17.62 -24.65 -11.62
C PHE A 311 -17.51 -23.11 -11.63
N GLU A 312 -18.58 -22.44 -12.11
CA GLU A 312 -18.80 -21.01 -11.97
C GLU A 312 -20.29 -20.74 -11.66
N VAL A 313 -20.58 -19.63 -10.95
CA VAL A 313 -21.96 -19.26 -10.66
C VAL A 313 -22.70 -18.86 -11.92
N LYS A 314 -23.98 -19.24 -12.04
CA LYS A 314 -24.79 -18.96 -13.24
C LYS A 314 -25.26 -17.51 -13.39
N THR A 315 -25.16 -16.71 -12.33
CA THR A 315 -25.52 -15.28 -12.33
C THR A 315 -24.56 -14.46 -13.21
N ASN A 316 -24.98 -13.31 -13.69
CA ASN A 316 -24.09 -12.41 -14.45
C ASN A 316 -22.98 -11.82 -13.57
N GLU A 317 -23.19 -11.77 -12.26
CA GLU A 317 -22.21 -11.33 -11.25
C GLU A 317 -21.39 -12.50 -10.74
N SER A 318 -20.17 -12.22 -10.32
CA SER A 318 -19.34 -13.25 -9.67
C SER A 318 -19.80 -13.52 -8.23
N ASP A 319 -19.34 -14.64 -7.66
CA ASP A 319 -19.54 -14.96 -6.23
C ASP A 319 -18.85 -13.94 -5.28
N ILE A 320 -17.91 -13.17 -5.81
CA ILE A 320 -17.20 -12.11 -5.10
C ILE A 320 -17.95 -10.80 -5.32
N LEU A 321 -18.49 -10.23 -4.26
CA LEU A 321 -19.32 -9.03 -4.32
C LEU A 321 -18.58 -7.88 -5.04
N GLY A 322 -19.19 -7.36 -6.13
CA GLY A 322 -18.62 -6.24 -6.90
C GLY A 322 -17.45 -6.59 -7.81
N ALA A 323 -17.07 -7.87 -7.94
CA ALA A 323 -16.02 -8.31 -8.84
C ALA A 323 -16.58 -8.92 -10.13
N ARG A 324 -15.87 -8.73 -11.24
CA ARG A 324 -16.19 -9.34 -12.53
C ARG A 324 -15.76 -10.81 -12.56
N LYS A 325 -16.48 -11.64 -13.32
CA LYS A 325 -16.04 -13.00 -13.60
C LYS A 325 -14.73 -13.02 -14.36
N LEU A 326 -13.89 -13.98 -14.03
CA LEU A 326 -12.58 -14.18 -14.66
C LEU A 326 -12.61 -15.44 -15.54
N ALA A 327 -12.02 -15.34 -16.73
CA ALA A 327 -11.85 -16.46 -17.62
C ALA A 327 -10.72 -17.38 -17.11
N SER A 328 -10.90 -18.70 -17.25
CA SER A 328 -9.87 -19.67 -16.85
C SER A 328 -8.62 -19.55 -17.72
N THR A 329 -7.46 -19.60 -17.06
CA THR A 329 -6.14 -19.55 -17.70
C THR A 329 -5.40 -20.88 -17.63
N SER A 330 -4.50 -21.13 -18.58
CA SER A 330 -3.72 -22.39 -18.64
C SER A 330 -2.56 -22.48 -17.63
N GLN A 331 -2.24 -21.40 -16.93
CA GLN A 331 -1.18 -21.39 -15.92
C GLN A 331 -1.68 -22.01 -14.61
N TYR A 332 -0.78 -22.61 -13.83
CA TYR A 332 -1.08 -23.21 -12.52
C TYR A 332 -2.31 -24.13 -12.50
N ARG A 333 -2.46 -24.98 -13.53
CA ARG A 333 -3.60 -25.91 -13.70
C ARG A 333 -3.88 -26.81 -12.50
N PHE A 334 -2.91 -27.05 -11.65
CA PHE A 334 -3.11 -27.84 -10.42
C PHE A 334 -4.12 -27.19 -9.47
N LEU A 335 -4.30 -25.85 -9.51
CA LEU A 335 -5.29 -25.12 -8.73
C LEU A 335 -6.71 -25.29 -9.29
N ASP A 336 -6.86 -25.57 -10.59
CA ASP A 336 -8.17 -25.78 -11.23
C ASP A 336 -8.92 -26.97 -10.62
N LYS A 337 -8.21 -27.90 -9.96
CA LYS A 337 -8.81 -28.98 -9.18
C LYS A 337 -9.79 -28.50 -8.12
N ALA A 338 -9.63 -27.26 -7.60
CA ALA A 338 -10.53 -26.65 -6.65
C ALA A 338 -11.92 -26.33 -7.24
N ALA A 339 -12.01 -26.18 -8.57
CA ALA A 339 -13.24 -25.84 -9.28
C ALA A 339 -13.87 -27.05 -10.01
N VAL A 340 -13.34 -28.26 -9.88
CA VAL A 340 -13.90 -29.47 -10.52
C VAL A 340 -15.11 -29.98 -9.76
N ILE A 341 -16.23 -30.13 -10.46
CA ILE A 341 -17.47 -30.73 -9.90
C ILE A 341 -17.25 -32.24 -9.82
N THR A 342 -17.16 -32.77 -8.59
CA THR A 342 -16.91 -34.20 -8.34
C THR A 342 -18.18 -35.04 -8.26
N ASN A 343 -19.29 -34.47 -7.83
CA ASN A 343 -20.60 -35.12 -7.75
C ASN A 343 -21.68 -34.14 -8.16
N GLN A 344 -22.74 -34.61 -8.82
CA GLN A 344 -23.89 -33.78 -9.20
C GLN A 344 -24.68 -33.22 -7.99
N GLU A 345 -24.56 -33.85 -6.82
CA GLU A 345 -25.15 -33.42 -5.55
C GLU A 345 -24.13 -32.61 -4.67
N ALA A 346 -23.01 -32.17 -5.24
CA ALA A 346 -22.03 -31.40 -4.48
C ALA A 346 -22.66 -30.14 -3.91
N ASP A 347 -22.49 -29.90 -2.62
CA ASP A 347 -22.88 -28.67 -1.96
C ASP A 347 -22.15 -27.48 -2.58
N THR A 348 -22.83 -26.80 -3.51
CA THR A 348 -22.31 -25.65 -4.25
C THR A 348 -22.14 -24.41 -3.37
N THR A 349 -22.57 -24.44 -2.12
CA THR A 349 -22.44 -23.33 -1.16
C THR A 349 -21.14 -23.39 -0.36
N ASN A 350 -20.57 -24.59 -0.18
CA ASN A 350 -19.36 -24.78 0.62
C ASN A 350 -18.07 -24.55 -0.17
N ARG A 351 -17.52 -23.35 -0.08
CA ARG A 351 -16.29 -22.93 -0.77
C ARG A 351 -15.02 -23.67 -0.31
N TRP A 352 -15.04 -24.36 0.81
CA TRP A 352 -13.92 -25.21 1.27
C TRP A 352 -13.79 -26.53 0.51
N ASN A 353 -14.81 -26.90 -0.26
CA ASN A 353 -14.83 -28.12 -1.07
C ASN A 353 -14.91 -27.83 -2.58
N LEU A 354 -15.64 -26.79 -2.99
CA LEU A 354 -15.84 -26.41 -4.37
C LEU A 354 -15.76 -24.88 -4.52
N CYS A 355 -14.70 -24.41 -5.19
CA CYS A 355 -14.47 -23.00 -5.46
C CYS A 355 -14.96 -22.63 -6.88
N THR A 356 -15.25 -21.34 -7.11
CA THR A 356 -15.55 -20.85 -8.45
C THR A 356 -14.27 -20.67 -9.27
N VAL A 357 -14.37 -20.70 -10.61
CA VAL A 357 -13.27 -20.35 -11.51
C VAL A 357 -12.72 -18.96 -11.19
N THR A 358 -13.58 -18.00 -10.92
CA THR A 358 -13.18 -16.63 -10.54
C THR A 358 -12.29 -16.62 -9.29
N GLN A 359 -12.61 -17.39 -8.24
CA GLN A 359 -11.77 -17.50 -7.03
C GLN A 359 -10.42 -18.16 -7.33
N VAL A 360 -10.40 -19.19 -8.17
CA VAL A 360 -9.16 -19.89 -8.58
C VAL A 360 -8.27 -18.94 -9.37
N GLU A 361 -8.81 -18.20 -10.34
CA GLU A 361 -8.03 -17.24 -11.15
C GLU A 361 -7.55 -16.04 -10.34
N GLU A 362 -8.31 -15.60 -9.34
CA GLU A 362 -7.87 -14.60 -8.38
C GLU A 362 -6.61 -15.06 -7.63
N PHE A 363 -6.60 -16.30 -7.15
CA PHE A 363 -5.43 -16.87 -6.48
C PHE A 363 -4.25 -17.11 -7.44
N LYS A 364 -4.49 -17.57 -8.66
CA LYS A 364 -3.45 -17.69 -9.69
C LYS A 364 -2.80 -16.34 -10.01
N SER A 365 -3.61 -15.27 -10.12
CA SER A 365 -3.12 -13.92 -10.36
C SER A 365 -2.18 -13.47 -9.23
N PHE A 366 -2.54 -13.75 -7.98
CA PHE A 366 -1.71 -13.46 -6.81
C PHE A 366 -0.37 -14.23 -6.85
N ILE A 367 -0.39 -15.56 -7.10
CA ILE A 367 0.82 -16.38 -7.15
C ILE A 367 1.75 -15.93 -8.28
N ARG A 368 1.20 -15.50 -9.42
CA ARG A 368 1.96 -15.01 -10.58
C ARG A 368 2.83 -13.81 -10.26
N VAL A 369 2.35 -12.94 -9.39
CA VAL A 369 3.03 -11.68 -9.01
C VAL A 369 4.13 -11.92 -7.97
N LEU A 370 4.04 -12.98 -7.14
CA LEU A 370 4.98 -13.25 -6.05
C LEU A 370 6.46 -13.30 -6.44
N PRO A 371 6.90 -13.90 -7.58
CA PRO A 371 8.31 -13.88 -7.95
C PRO A 371 8.87 -12.48 -8.20
N ILE A 372 8.08 -11.60 -8.82
CA ILE A 372 8.45 -10.20 -9.03
C ILE A 372 8.53 -9.49 -7.69
N TRP A 373 7.51 -9.63 -6.84
CA TRP A 373 7.48 -9.07 -5.48
C TRP A 373 8.71 -9.51 -4.67
N ALA A 374 9.05 -10.80 -4.67
CA ALA A 374 10.21 -11.30 -3.93
C ALA A 374 11.54 -10.74 -4.44
N SER A 375 11.68 -10.56 -5.77
CA SER A 375 12.90 -10.02 -6.37
C SER A 375 13.10 -8.52 -6.15
N THR A 376 12.05 -7.79 -5.80
CA THR A 376 12.13 -6.34 -5.53
C THR A 376 12.31 -5.99 -4.05
N ILE A 377 12.02 -6.91 -3.13
CA ILE A 377 12.22 -6.71 -1.67
C ILE A 377 13.64 -6.25 -1.33
N VAL A 378 14.65 -6.76 -2.04
CA VAL A 378 16.06 -6.50 -1.74
C VAL A 378 16.41 -5.02 -1.91
N LEU A 379 15.71 -4.27 -2.78
CA LEU A 379 15.90 -2.82 -2.89
C LEU A 379 15.63 -2.09 -1.57
N ALA A 380 14.72 -2.60 -0.75
CA ALA A 380 14.39 -1.96 0.51
C ALA A 380 15.55 -2.01 1.52
N ILE A 381 16.57 -2.87 1.35
CA ILE A 381 17.77 -2.89 2.20
C ILE A 381 18.62 -1.63 2.00
N PRO A 382 19.08 -1.26 0.78
CA PRO A 382 19.75 0.02 0.55
C PRO A 382 18.84 1.23 0.78
N TYR A 383 17.53 1.12 0.50
CA TYR A 383 16.55 2.17 0.79
C TYR A 383 16.47 2.52 2.29
N ALA A 384 16.57 1.53 3.18
CA ALA A 384 16.57 1.74 4.64
C ALA A 384 17.72 2.65 5.12
N GLN A 385 18.78 2.84 4.30
CA GLN A 385 19.90 3.71 4.65
C GLN A 385 19.52 5.20 4.63
N LEU A 386 18.47 5.58 3.90
CA LEU A 386 17.96 6.96 3.87
C LEU A 386 17.56 7.48 5.26
N SER A 387 17.01 6.62 6.12
CA SER A 387 16.55 6.97 7.47
C SER A 387 17.51 6.53 8.58
N THR A 388 18.61 5.85 8.23
CA THR A 388 19.58 5.32 9.21
C THR A 388 20.99 5.88 9.00
N PHE A 389 21.84 5.15 8.30
CA PHE A 389 23.26 5.53 8.19
C PHE A 389 23.52 6.80 7.39
N PHE A 390 22.71 7.15 6.38
CA PHE A 390 22.88 8.43 5.67
C PHE A 390 22.63 9.62 6.60
N ILE A 391 21.61 9.54 7.48
CA ILE A 391 21.37 10.57 8.49
C ILE A 391 22.47 10.57 9.53
N SER A 392 22.97 9.39 9.92
CA SER A 392 24.08 9.28 10.87
C SER A 392 25.38 9.91 10.33
N GLN A 393 25.67 9.79 9.03
CA GLN A 393 26.78 10.50 8.38
C GLN A 393 26.62 12.02 8.51
N ALA A 394 25.40 12.54 8.27
CA ALA A 394 25.12 13.98 8.41
C ALA A 394 25.38 14.50 9.82
N SER A 395 25.22 13.67 10.86
CA SER A 395 25.41 14.09 12.27
C SER A 395 26.84 14.52 12.61
N ILE A 396 27.81 14.04 11.85
CA ILE A 396 29.26 14.28 12.08
C ILE A 396 29.93 15.09 10.96
N MET A 397 29.16 15.60 10.01
CA MET A 397 29.62 16.45 8.91
C MET A 397 29.28 17.92 9.19
N ASP A 398 29.93 18.84 8.46
CA ASP A 398 29.60 20.25 8.56
C ASP A 398 28.25 20.54 7.86
N ARG A 399 27.29 20.96 8.66
CA ARG A 399 25.92 21.26 8.26
C ARG A 399 25.62 22.75 8.14
N LYS A 400 26.67 23.62 8.21
CA LYS A 400 26.48 25.06 8.14
C LYS A 400 26.02 25.47 6.74
N LEU A 401 24.95 26.24 6.69
CA LEU A 401 24.46 26.93 5.52
C LEU A 401 24.60 28.44 5.73
N GLY A 402 25.76 28.98 5.37
CA GLY A 402 26.13 30.35 5.71
C GLY A 402 26.51 30.53 7.20
N PRO A 403 26.59 31.79 7.68
CA PRO A 403 27.15 32.08 9.00
C PRO A 403 26.18 31.80 10.16
N HIS A 404 24.86 31.78 9.91
CA HIS A 404 23.85 31.78 10.99
C HIS A 404 22.93 30.55 11.02
N PHE A 405 22.98 29.68 9.99
CA PHE A 405 22.04 28.55 9.92
C PHE A 405 22.77 27.23 9.87
N VAL A 406 22.38 26.30 10.77
CA VAL A 406 22.85 24.92 10.79
C VAL A 406 21.70 24.00 10.42
N ILE A 407 21.86 23.23 9.34
CA ILE A 407 20.84 22.26 8.87
C ILE A 407 20.62 21.20 9.95
N PRO A 408 19.38 20.99 10.45
CA PRO A 408 19.07 19.88 11.36
C PRO A 408 19.46 18.54 10.77
N ILE A 409 19.89 17.60 11.61
CA ILE A 409 20.40 16.29 11.16
C ILE A 409 19.36 15.56 10.31
N GLY A 410 18.12 15.48 10.80
CA GLY A 410 17.01 14.83 10.09
C GLY A 410 16.59 15.54 8.81
N SER A 411 16.79 16.87 8.74
CA SER A 411 16.40 17.66 7.56
C SER A 411 17.25 17.37 6.32
N VAL A 412 18.39 16.70 6.46
CA VAL A 412 19.20 16.30 5.30
C VAL A 412 18.43 15.35 4.36
N ALA A 413 17.48 14.59 4.87
CA ALA A 413 16.59 13.76 4.06
C ALA A 413 15.71 14.56 3.07
N VAL A 414 15.63 15.89 3.21
CA VAL A 414 14.92 16.78 2.25
C VAL A 414 15.41 16.61 0.81
N PHE A 415 16.70 16.28 0.61
CA PHE A 415 17.24 16.06 -0.73
C PHE A 415 16.55 14.92 -1.47
N SER A 416 16.12 13.86 -0.79
CA SER A 416 15.35 12.78 -1.43
C SER A 416 13.95 13.23 -1.81
N VAL A 417 13.25 13.97 -0.94
CA VAL A 417 11.88 14.45 -1.21
C VAL A 417 11.89 15.47 -2.34
N LEU A 418 12.82 16.41 -2.34
CA LEU A 418 12.98 17.39 -3.43
C LEU A 418 13.30 16.71 -4.76
N ASN A 419 14.18 15.70 -4.74
CA ASN A 419 14.48 14.93 -5.95
C ASN A 419 13.22 14.24 -6.49
N ALA A 420 12.42 13.60 -5.67
CA ALA A 420 11.17 12.95 -6.08
C ALA A 420 10.18 13.96 -6.69
N LEU A 421 10.01 15.13 -6.04
CA LEU A 421 9.13 16.20 -6.50
C LEU A 421 9.56 16.79 -7.86
N ILE A 422 10.85 16.83 -8.15
CA ILE A 422 11.39 17.32 -9.42
C ILE A 422 11.37 16.22 -10.49
N LEU A 423 11.78 15.00 -10.12
CA LEU A 423 11.95 13.88 -11.05
C LEU A 423 10.62 13.41 -11.65
N VAL A 424 9.53 13.35 -10.83
CA VAL A 424 8.24 12.86 -11.30
C VAL A 424 7.67 13.74 -12.43
N PRO A 425 7.57 15.07 -12.32
CA PRO A 425 7.14 15.91 -13.43
C PRO A 425 8.06 15.86 -14.66
N ILE A 426 9.39 15.77 -14.46
CA ILE A 426 10.35 15.62 -15.56
C ILE A 426 10.10 14.31 -16.30
N TYR A 427 9.92 13.21 -15.56
CA TYR A 427 9.63 11.91 -16.14
C TYR A 427 8.35 11.94 -16.98
N GLU A 428 7.26 12.45 -16.43
CA GLU A 428 5.95 12.47 -17.09
C GLU A 428 5.91 13.40 -18.31
N LYS A 429 6.49 14.61 -18.21
CA LYS A 429 6.40 15.62 -19.30
C LYS A 429 7.42 15.45 -20.41
N PHE A 430 8.61 14.92 -20.10
CA PHE A 430 9.72 14.86 -21.06
C PHE A 430 10.15 13.43 -21.41
N ILE A 431 10.32 12.56 -20.40
CA ILE A 431 10.86 11.22 -20.62
C ILE A 431 9.80 10.30 -21.23
N VAL A 432 8.59 10.26 -20.67
CA VAL A 432 7.49 9.40 -21.17
C VAL A 432 7.12 9.72 -22.63
N PRO A 433 6.91 10.99 -23.05
CA PRO A 433 6.63 11.29 -24.45
C PRO A 433 7.76 10.91 -25.42
N SER A 434 9.01 11.12 -25.00
CA SER A 434 10.19 10.75 -25.80
C SER A 434 10.30 9.23 -25.97
N LEU A 435 10.12 8.48 -24.89
CA LEU A 435 10.13 7.02 -24.92
C LEU A 435 8.94 6.46 -25.69
N ARG A 436 7.74 7.02 -25.53
CA ARG A 436 6.53 6.62 -26.27
C ARG A 436 6.75 6.69 -27.78
N ARG A 437 7.40 7.76 -28.27
CA ARG A 437 7.72 7.90 -29.69
C ARG A 437 8.65 6.80 -30.22
N ARG A 438 9.53 6.26 -29.35
CA ARG A 438 10.50 5.22 -29.73
C ARG A 438 9.97 3.79 -29.54
N THR A 439 9.22 3.55 -28.47
CA THR A 439 8.77 2.20 -28.08
C THR A 439 7.38 1.87 -28.55
N GLY A 440 6.54 2.88 -28.90
CA GLY A 440 5.12 2.68 -29.20
C GLY A 440 4.25 2.38 -27.98
N HIS A 441 4.84 2.23 -26.79
CA HIS A 441 4.11 1.89 -25.56
C HIS A 441 3.49 3.16 -24.95
N ILE A 442 2.21 3.10 -24.51
CA ILE A 442 1.45 4.26 -24.02
C ILE A 442 2.17 4.97 -22.85
N ARG A 443 2.78 4.21 -21.94
CA ARG A 443 3.54 4.70 -20.77
C ARG A 443 5.04 4.88 -21.03
N GLY A 444 5.50 4.82 -22.28
CA GLY A 444 6.90 4.92 -22.69
C GLY A 444 7.67 3.62 -22.52
N ILE A 445 7.73 3.06 -21.33
CA ILE A 445 8.32 1.74 -21.00
C ILE A 445 7.34 0.92 -20.15
N THR A 446 7.55 -0.40 -20.12
CA THR A 446 6.74 -1.29 -19.29
C THR A 446 7.06 -1.09 -17.81
N SER A 447 6.12 -1.44 -16.94
CA SER A 447 6.31 -1.35 -15.48
C SER A 447 7.51 -2.18 -15.01
N LEU A 448 7.75 -3.37 -15.61
CA LEU A 448 8.92 -4.20 -15.32
C LEU A 448 10.23 -3.52 -15.74
N GLN A 449 10.28 -2.89 -16.92
CA GLN A 449 11.47 -2.13 -17.37
C GLN A 449 11.73 -0.95 -16.44
N ARG A 450 10.66 -0.25 -16.01
CA ARG A 450 10.76 0.87 -15.07
C ARG A 450 11.36 0.43 -13.73
N MET A 451 10.90 -0.70 -13.17
CA MET A 451 11.49 -1.29 -11.97
C MET A 451 12.96 -1.66 -12.15
N GLY A 452 13.33 -2.25 -13.31
CA GLY A 452 14.70 -2.56 -13.63
C GLY A 452 15.62 -1.35 -13.67
N VAL A 453 15.16 -0.22 -14.23
CA VAL A 453 15.90 1.05 -14.21
C VAL A 453 16.14 1.53 -12.78
N GLY A 454 15.12 1.44 -11.90
CA GLY A 454 15.27 1.82 -10.50
C GLY A 454 16.29 0.95 -9.75
N LEU A 455 16.21 -0.37 -9.91
CA LEU A 455 17.18 -1.31 -9.33
C LEU A 455 18.61 -1.02 -9.82
N PHE A 456 18.80 -0.68 -11.10
CA PHE A 456 20.09 -0.29 -11.65
C PHE A 456 20.63 0.99 -11.01
N ILE A 457 19.80 2.02 -10.86
CA ILE A 457 20.19 3.29 -10.22
C ILE A 457 20.59 3.07 -8.76
N SER A 458 19.95 2.15 -8.04
CA SER A 458 20.28 1.84 -6.64
C SER A 458 21.73 1.39 -6.45
N ILE A 459 22.31 0.70 -7.42
CA ILE A 459 23.72 0.29 -7.42
C ILE A 459 24.63 1.52 -7.37
N PHE A 460 24.36 2.53 -8.19
CA PHE A 460 25.14 3.77 -8.20
C PHE A 460 24.96 4.59 -6.93
N SER A 461 23.80 4.52 -6.28
CA SER A 461 23.59 5.14 -4.98
C SER A 461 24.52 4.54 -3.91
N MET A 462 24.67 3.22 -3.90
CA MET A 462 25.56 2.53 -2.95
C MET A 462 27.05 2.81 -3.26
N ILE A 463 27.42 2.91 -4.53
CA ILE A 463 28.78 3.32 -4.96
C ILE A 463 29.06 4.74 -4.46
N ALA A 464 28.14 5.69 -4.71
CA ALA A 464 28.28 7.06 -4.23
C ALA A 464 28.42 7.13 -2.71
N ALA A 465 27.59 6.39 -1.97
CA ALA A 465 27.64 6.31 -0.52
C ALA A 465 29.01 5.75 -0.02
N ALA A 466 29.54 4.69 -0.63
CA ALA A 466 30.82 4.11 -0.29
C ALA A 466 32.00 5.07 -0.54
N VAL A 467 31.99 5.75 -1.69
CA VAL A 467 33.03 6.73 -2.07
C VAL A 467 33.01 7.95 -1.14
N VAL A 468 31.80 8.49 -0.87
CA VAL A 468 31.64 9.64 0.03
C VAL A 468 32.09 9.28 1.44
N GLU A 469 31.70 8.09 1.94
CA GLU A 469 32.12 7.65 3.29
C GLU A 469 33.62 7.44 3.39
N LYS A 470 34.26 6.84 2.39
CA LYS A 470 35.71 6.72 2.36
C LYS A 470 36.39 8.09 2.43
N ARG A 471 35.94 9.04 1.58
CA ARG A 471 36.49 10.42 1.61
C ARG A 471 36.24 11.09 2.96
N ARG A 472 35.06 10.95 3.55
CA ARG A 472 34.75 11.51 4.87
C ARG A 472 35.70 11.00 5.94
N ARG A 473 35.99 9.71 5.96
CA ARG A 473 36.93 9.09 6.91
C ARG A 473 38.36 9.57 6.71
N ASP A 474 38.82 9.67 5.46
CA ASP A 474 40.15 10.14 5.13
C ASP A 474 40.37 11.61 5.57
N HIS A 475 39.28 12.44 5.55
CA HIS A 475 39.31 13.83 6.01
C HIS A 475 39.07 14.01 7.51
N TYR A 476 38.71 12.96 8.25
CA TYR A 476 38.46 13.06 9.70
C TYR A 476 39.68 13.53 10.51
N SER A 477 40.88 13.23 10.03
CA SER A 477 42.14 13.65 10.64
C SER A 477 42.55 15.09 10.32
N THR A 478 41.81 15.77 9.45
CA THR A 478 42.07 17.17 9.04
C THR A 478 41.21 18.15 9.85
N PRO A 479 41.69 19.37 10.13
CA PRO A 479 40.92 20.36 10.87
C PRO A 479 39.67 20.87 10.16
N MET A 480 39.50 20.60 8.86
CA MET A 480 38.33 20.98 8.08
C MET A 480 37.35 19.81 7.99
N SER A 481 36.18 19.96 8.61
CA SER A 481 35.09 19.00 8.47
C SER A 481 34.48 19.03 7.06
N MET A 482 34.21 17.85 6.49
CA MET A 482 33.61 17.73 5.17
C MET A 482 32.12 18.21 5.19
N SER A 483 31.74 19.00 4.19
CA SER A 483 30.39 19.55 4.10
C SER A 483 29.32 18.47 3.88
N VAL A 484 28.17 18.62 4.49
CA VAL A 484 26.99 17.72 4.37
C VAL A 484 26.47 17.59 2.93
N PHE A 485 26.73 18.58 2.06
CA PHE A 485 26.30 18.55 0.66
C PHE A 485 26.96 17.43 -0.15
N TRP A 486 28.04 16.82 0.34
CA TRP A 486 28.60 15.61 -0.27
C TRP A 486 27.67 14.40 -0.18
N LEU A 487 26.67 14.42 0.69
CA LEU A 487 25.64 13.37 0.78
C LEU A 487 24.55 13.50 -0.31
N VAL A 488 24.41 14.66 -0.96
CA VAL A 488 23.36 14.92 -1.97
C VAL A 488 23.33 13.85 -3.07
N PRO A 489 24.45 13.44 -3.70
CA PRO A 489 24.40 12.42 -4.74
C PRO A 489 23.80 11.10 -4.31
N GLN A 490 24.14 10.60 -3.10
CA GLN A 490 23.59 9.33 -2.60
C GLN A 490 22.11 9.43 -2.28
N PHE A 491 21.63 10.55 -1.71
CA PHE A 491 20.21 10.80 -1.46
C PHE A 491 19.43 10.91 -2.77
N MET A 492 19.91 11.67 -3.75
CA MET A 492 19.25 11.85 -5.03
C MET A 492 19.17 10.55 -5.85
N LEU A 493 20.26 9.77 -5.90
CA LEU A 493 20.28 8.50 -6.62
C LEU A 493 19.35 7.49 -5.96
N MET A 494 19.35 7.38 -4.61
CA MET A 494 18.45 6.45 -3.93
C MET A 494 16.98 6.85 -4.08
N SER A 495 16.66 8.13 -3.99
CA SER A 495 15.30 8.63 -4.23
C SER A 495 14.88 8.41 -5.70
N SER A 496 15.79 8.55 -6.65
CA SER A 496 15.50 8.21 -8.05
C SER A 496 15.22 6.71 -8.22
N ALA A 497 16.02 5.86 -7.59
CA ALA A 497 15.79 4.42 -7.58
C ALA A 497 14.41 4.06 -6.97
N GLU A 498 14.05 4.73 -5.89
CA GLU A 498 12.74 4.63 -5.24
C GLU A 498 11.59 4.99 -6.20
N VAL A 499 11.65 6.17 -6.82
CA VAL A 499 10.60 6.65 -7.74
C VAL A 499 10.42 5.70 -8.92
N PHE A 500 11.51 5.25 -9.54
CA PHE A 500 11.40 4.32 -10.68
C PHE A 500 10.87 2.95 -10.26
N THR A 501 11.38 2.38 -9.16
CA THR A 501 10.98 1.04 -8.75
C THR A 501 9.58 1.03 -8.13
N TYR A 502 9.32 1.88 -7.14
CA TYR A 502 8.06 1.81 -6.37
C TYR A 502 6.85 2.30 -7.16
N VAL A 503 7.00 3.31 -8.02
CA VAL A 503 5.90 3.68 -8.92
C VAL A 503 5.69 2.60 -9.98
N GLY A 504 6.77 2.01 -10.51
CA GLY A 504 6.68 0.85 -11.42
C GLY A 504 5.97 -0.35 -10.78
N GLN A 505 6.25 -0.65 -9.52
CA GLN A 505 5.59 -1.71 -8.75
C GLN A 505 4.10 -1.43 -8.51
N LEU A 506 3.78 -0.20 -8.12
CA LEU A 506 2.39 0.19 -7.88
C LEU A 506 1.56 0.02 -9.15
N GLU A 507 2.09 0.45 -10.30
CA GLU A 507 1.48 0.24 -11.61
C GLU A 507 1.32 -1.26 -11.93
N PHE A 508 2.40 -2.02 -11.76
CA PHE A 508 2.42 -3.45 -12.06
C PHE A 508 1.43 -4.23 -11.20
N PHE A 509 1.45 -4.03 -9.89
CA PHE A 509 0.56 -4.74 -8.98
C PHE A 509 -0.91 -4.35 -9.18
N TYR A 510 -1.18 -3.09 -9.55
CA TYR A 510 -2.53 -2.64 -9.86
C TYR A 510 -3.04 -3.25 -11.17
N ASP A 511 -2.21 -3.31 -12.22
CA ASP A 511 -2.58 -3.85 -13.53
C ASP A 511 -2.81 -5.39 -13.47
N GLU A 512 -2.02 -6.10 -12.67
CA GLU A 512 -2.15 -7.56 -12.48
C GLU A 512 -3.22 -7.95 -11.45
N ALA A 513 -3.65 -7.02 -10.59
CA ALA A 513 -4.68 -7.27 -9.59
C ALA A 513 -6.03 -7.56 -10.24
N THR A 514 -6.79 -8.42 -9.57
CA THR A 514 -8.22 -8.60 -9.81
C THR A 514 -9.03 -7.59 -8.99
N ASP A 515 -10.31 -7.40 -9.31
CA ASP A 515 -11.16 -6.46 -8.59
C ASP A 515 -11.20 -6.76 -7.08
N GLY A 516 -11.20 -8.05 -6.69
CA GLY A 516 -11.21 -8.49 -5.30
C GLY A 516 -9.86 -8.44 -4.57
N THR A 517 -8.73 -8.16 -5.29
CA THR A 517 -7.38 -8.16 -4.71
C THR A 517 -6.67 -6.81 -4.78
N ARG A 518 -7.33 -5.73 -5.19
CA ARG A 518 -6.71 -4.40 -5.32
C ARG A 518 -6.13 -3.86 -4.00
N SER A 519 -6.84 -4.02 -2.88
CA SER A 519 -6.34 -3.62 -1.56
C SER A 519 -5.11 -4.43 -1.15
N LEU A 520 -5.14 -5.75 -1.42
CA LEU A 520 -4.02 -6.64 -1.17
C LEU A 520 -2.78 -6.26 -2.00
N SER A 521 -2.96 -5.86 -3.26
CA SER A 521 -1.87 -5.43 -4.14
C SER A 521 -1.15 -4.19 -3.61
N SER A 522 -1.90 -3.20 -3.09
CA SER A 522 -1.32 -2.03 -2.42
C SER A 522 -0.57 -2.42 -1.14
N ALA A 523 -1.12 -3.36 -0.36
CA ALA A 523 -0.47 -3.84 0.86
C ALA A 523 0.80 -4.66 0.56
N MET A 524 0.83 -5.43 -0.54
CA MET A 524 2.03 -6.15 -0.99
C MET A 524 3.19 -5.18 -1.30
N PHE A 525 2.92 -4.13 -2.06
CA PHE A 525 3.91 -3.09 -2.35
C PHE A 525 4.49 -2.49 -1.05
N LEU A 526 3.63 -2.08 -0.12
CA LEU A 526 4.07 -1.51 1.15
C LEU A 526 4.84 -2.52 2.01
N SER A 527 4.46 -3.79 2.00
CA SER A 527 5.12 -4.85 2.78
C SER A 527 6.56 -5.12 2.38
N GLU A 528 6.96 -4.83 1.13
CA GLU A 528 8.35 -4.94 0.67
C GLU A 528 9.27 -4.04 1.48
N ILE A 529 8.85 -2.79 1.73
CA ILE A 529 9.60 -1.84 2.56
C ILE A 529 9.77 -2.41 3.97
N GLY A 530 8.70 -3.01 4.51
CA GLY A 530 8.71 -3.63 5.84
C GLY A 530 9.67 -4.81 5.95
N ILE A 531 9.55 -5.77 5.03
CA ILE A 531 10.40 -6.97 4.99
C ILE A 531 11.85 -6.57 4.75
N GLY A 532 12.11 -5.61 3.86
CA GLY A 532 13.45 -5.09 3.61
C GLY A 532 14.06 -4.41 4.84
N GLY A 533 13.29 -3.71 5.66
CA GLY A 533 13.73 -3.17 6.95
C GLY A 533 14.20 -4.27 7.91
N TRP A 534 13.44 -5.36 8.03
CA TRP A 534 13.85 -6.53 8.83
C TRP A 534 15.08 -7.23 8.26
N LEU A 535 15.19 -7.38 6.93
CA LEU A 535 16.37 -7.91 6.28
C LEU A 535 17.60 -7.01 6.49
N SER A 536 17.44 -5.68 6.45
CA SER A 536 18.51 -4.73 6.78
C SER A 536 18.98 -4.89 8.23
N THR A 537 18.05 -5.06 9.18
CA THR A 537 18.38 -5.38 10.57
C THR A 537 19.16 -6.69 10.71
N ALA A 538 18.71 -7.74 10.04
CA ALA A 538 19.38 -9.03 10.05
C ALA A 538 20.82 -8.90 9.50
N LEU A 539 20.98 -8.18 8.38
CA LEU A 539 22.29 -7.93 7.77
C LEU A 539 23.25 -7.17 8.72
N ILE A 540 22.78 -6.10 9.37
CA ILE A 540 23.56 -5.34 10.35
C ILE A 540 24.04 -6.27 11.49
N LYS A 541 23.17 -7.12 12.03
CA LYS A 541 23.50 -8.05 13.10
C LYS A 541 24.47 -9.15 12.64
N ILE A 542 24.29 -9.69 11.43
CA ILE A 542 25.21 -10.69 10.85
C ILE A 542 26.59 -10.08 10.70
N ILE A 543 26.71 -8.89 10.11
CA ILE A 543 27.99 -8.21 9.91
C ILE A 543 28.65 -7.89 11.26
N GLY A 544 27.89 -7.39 12.24
CA GLY A 544 28.41 -7.14 13.57
C GLY A 544 29.01 -8.39 14.22
N ARG A 545 28.37 -9.57 14.04
CA ARG A 545 28.88 -10.85 14.59
C ARG A 545 30.05 -11.44 13.80
N THR A 546 30.02 -11.35 12.48
CA THR A 546 31.03 -12.00 11.62
C THR A 546 32.33 -11.20 11.54
N THR A 547 32.25 -9.87 11.63
CA THR A 547 33.44 -9.00 11.54
C THR A 547 33.99 -8.59 12.89
N GLY A 548 33.22 -8.74 13.98
CA GLY A 548 33.61 -8.42 15.37
C GLY A 548 33.96 -9.67 16.13
N SER A 549 35.14 -10.29 15.87
CA SER A 549 35.65 -11.45 16.62
C SER A 549 36.88 -11.05 17.45
N GLY A 550 36.86 -11.35 18.75
CA GLY A 550 37.96 -11.07 19.67
C GLY A 550 38.09 -9.58 20.00
N ASN A 551 39.33 -9.07 20.08
CA ASN A 551 39.65 -7.66 20.38
C ASN A 551 39.33 -6.68 19.20
N ASN A 552 38.83 -7.16 18.06
CA ASN A 552 38.50 -6.34 16.94
C ASN A 552 36.99 -6.03 16.91
N ASP A 553 36.66 -4.78 17.20
CA ASP A 553 35.32 -4.21 17.00
C ASP A 553 34.97 -4.17 15.51
N GLY A 554 34.25 -5.07 14.93
CA GLY A 554 33.83 -5.22 13.53
C GLY A 554 33.73 -3.98 12.63
N TRP A 555 33.11 -4.13 11.47
CA TRP A 555 32.93 -3.01 10.52
C TRP A 555 31.97 -1.93 11.04
N LEU A 556 30.95 -2.32 11.80
CA LEU A 556 29.95 -1.42 12.38
C LEU A 556 30.20 -1.28 13.88
N ARG A 557 30.79 -0.14 14.28
CA ARG A 557 31.17 0.15 15.66
C ARG A 557 30.19 1.10 16.33
N LYS A 558 30.34 1.26 17.67
CA LYS A 558 29.53 2.20 18.45
C LYS A 558 29.66 3.64 17.93
N LYS A 559 30.86 4.05 17.53
CA LYS A 559 31.15 5.36 16.95
C LYS A 559 31.26 5.25 15.44
N LEU A 560 30.63 6.16 14.71
CA LEU A 560 30.63 6.17 13.25
C LEU A 560 32.07 6.38 12.70
N ASN A 561 32.87 7.23 13.34
CA ASN A 561 34.24 7.52 12.88
C ASN A 561 35.18 6.30 12.99
N ASP A 562 34.92 5.40 13.92
CA ASP A 562 35.69 4.17 14.08
C ASP A 562 35.18 3.03 13.20
N SER A 563 33.98 3.22 12.57
CA SER A 563 33.32 2.22 11.75
C SER A 563 33.91 2.18 10.33
N ARG A 564 33.84 1.01 9.69
CA ARG A 564 34.12 0.78 8.28
C ARG A 564 32.82 0.77 7.47
N LEU A 565 32.05 1.85 7.58
CA LEU A 565 30.74 1.96 6.91
C LEU A 565 30.89 1.95 5.38
N ASP A 566 32.04 2.34 4.85
CA ASP A 566 32.41 2.20 3.46
C ASP A 566 32.32 0.75 2.97
N TYR A 567 32.84 -0.22 3.77
CA TYR A 567 32.76 -1.65 3.42
C TYR A 567 31.32 -2.16 3.46
N PHE A 568 30.50 -1.66 4.38
CA PHE A 568 29.08 -1.98 4.42
C PHE A 568 28.35 -1.53 3.15
N TYR A 569 28.63 -0.32 2.66
CA TYR A 569 28.03 0.18 1.42
C TYR A 569 28.54 -0.58 0.18
N TRP A 570 29.81 -0.99 0.13
CA TRP A 570 30.31 -1.87 -0.93
C TRP A 570 29.60 -3.22 -0.93
N LEU A 571 29.34 -3.80 0.25
CA LEU A 571 28.57 -5.03 0.37
C LEU A 571 27.13 -4.84 -0.14
N LEU A 572 26.46 -3.74 0.22
CA LEU A 572 25.11 -3.42 -0.28
C LEU A 572 25.11 -3.26 -1.81
N MET A 573 26.15 -2.66 -2.38
CA MET A 573 26.32 -2.55 -3.83
C MET A 573 26.38 -3.94 -4.48
N VAL A 574 27.20 -4.87 -3.93
CA VAL A 574 27.28 -6.24 -4.46
C VAL A 574 25.93 -6.96 -4.38
N ILE A 575 25.25 -6.85 -3.24
CA ILE A 575 23.89 -7.41 -3.06
C ILE A 575 22.93 -6.83 -4.11
N SER A 576 22.98 -5.52 -4.35
CA SER A 576 22.13 -4.85 -5.36
C SER A 576 22.43 -5.32 -6.78
N ILE A 577 23.70 -5.55 -7.13
CA ILE A 577 24.10 -6.10 -8.43
C ILE A 577 23.54 -7.51 -8.62
N VAL A 578 23.74 -8.40 -7.65
CA VAL A 578 23.23 -9.77 -7.70
C VAL A 578 21.70 -9.76 -7.84
N ASN A 579 21.02 -8.93 -7.04
CA ASN A 579 19.57 -8.80 -7.09
C ASN A 579 19.09 -8.26 -8.45
N PHE A 580 19.79 -7.31 -9.04
CA PHE A 580 19.45 -6.78 -10.37
C PHE A 580 19.41 -7.89 -11.43
N PHE A 581 20.40 -8.79 -11.46
CA PHE A 581 20.41 -9.91 -12.38
C PHE A 581 19.31 -10.94 -12.07
N ILE A 582 19.04 -11.22 -10.79
CA ILE A 582 17.91 -12.06 -10.37
C ILE A 582 16.59 -11.47 -10.87
N PHE A 583 16.38 -10.16 -10.67
CA PHE A 583 15.20 -9.46 -11.16
C PHE A 583 15.06 -9.56 -12.69
N LEU A 584 16.14 -9.33 -13.45
CA LEU A 584 16.11 -9.45 -14.91
C LEU A 584 15.74 -10.88 -15.35
N TRP A 585 16.26 -11.90 -14.68
CA TRP A 585 15.92 -13.28 -14.95
C TRP A 585 14.45 -13.58 -14.64
N VAL A 586 13.91 -13.12 -13.50
CA VAL A 586 12.51 -13.30 -13.13
C VAL A 586 11.60 -12.55 -14.10
N ALA A 587 11.93 -11.29 -14.41
CA ALA A 587 11.16 -10.43 -15.31
C ALA A 587 11.11 -10.99 -16.75
N SER A 588 12.20 -11.60 -17.23
CA SER A 588 12.25 -12.23 -18.57
C SER A 588 11.35 -13.47 -18.68
N ARG A 589 11.05 -14.13 -17.56
CA ARG A 589 10.18 -15.31 -17.50
C ARG A 589 8.73 -14.98 -17.14
N TYR A 590 8.48 -13.75 -16.79
CA TYR A 590 7.13 -13.31 -16.40
C TYR A 590 6.20 -13.31 -17.61
N LYS A 591 5.02 -13.94 -17.44
CA LYS A 591 3.92 -13.93 -18.42
C LYS A 591 2.71 -13.28 -17.76
N GLY A 592 2.32 -12.11 -18.23
CA GLY A 592 1.23 -11.32 -17.71
C GLY A 592 -0.15 -11.97 -17.94
N LYS A 593 -1.15 -11.37 -17.34
CA LYS A 593 -2.56 -11.79 -17.44
C LYS A 593 -3.05 -11.86 -18.90
N ASN A 594 -2.62 -10.93 -19.74
CA ASN A 594 -3.02 -10.87 -21.15
C ASN A 594 -2.39 -11.95 -22.02
N ASP A 595 -1.19 -12.41 -21.67
CA ASP A 595 -0.49 -13.48 -22.39
C ASP A 595 -1.01 -14.89 -22.03
N ALA A 596 -1.68 -14.99 -20.87
CA ALA A 596 -2.26 -16.24 -20.37
C ALA A 596 -3.65 -16.55 -21.00
N GLY A 597 -4.29 -15.57 -21.64
CA GLY A 597 -5.66 -15.62 -22.13
C GLY A 597 -5.86 -16.30 -23.50
N ASN A 598 -4.81 -16.77 -24.17
CA ASN A 598 -4.91 -17.24 -25.54
C ASN A 598 -5.27 -18.72 -25.73
N THR A 599 -5.79 -19.44 -24.74
CA THR A 599 -6.07 -20.88 -24.95
C THR A 599 -7.22 -21.47 -24.13
N VAL A 600 -8.36 -20.84 -23.98
CA VAL A 600 -9.61 -21.63 -23.81
C VAL A 600 -10.78 -20.78 -24.30
N ASN A 601 -11.32 -21.10 -25.47
CA ASN A 601 -12.68 -20.74 -25.82
C ASN A 601 -13.60 -21.39 -24.78
N VAL A 602 -14.17 -20.58 -23.90
CA VAL A 602 -15.36 -20.97 -23.15
C VAL A 602 -16.48 -21.00 -24.20
N ARG A 603 -16.82 -22.17 -24.69
CA ARG A 603 -18.10 -22.38 -25.36
C ARG A 603 -19.16 -22.12 -24.31
N ASP A 604 -19.85 -21.02 -24.46
CA ASP A 604 -21.17 -20.82 -23.87
C ASP A 604 -22.14 -21.80 -24.54
N GLU A 605 -22.12 -23.05 -24.15
CA GLU A 605 -23.23 -23.97 -24.43
C GLU A 605 -24.36 -23.63 -23.46
N ILE A 606 -25.19 -22.69 -23.88
CA ILE A 606 -26.57 -22.60 -23.45
C ILE A 606 -27.21 -23.94 -23.84
N ILE A 607 -27.41 -24.83 -22.88
CA ILE A 607 -28.35 -25.95 -23.06
C ILE A 607 -29.74 -25.34 -23.06
N VAL A 608 -30.19 -24.96 -24.27
CA VAL A 608 -31.62 -24.74 -24.57
C VAL A 608 -32.25 -26.14 -24.55
N GLY A 609 -33.07 -26.40 -23.53
CA GLY A 609 -33.95 -27.57 -23.53
C GLY A 609 -34.81 -27.60 -24.78
N PRO A 610 -35.29 -28.77 -25.24
CA PRO A 610 -36.01 -28.89 -26.48
C PRO A 610 -37.32 -28.12 -26.42
N SER A 611 -37.38 -26.98 -27.10
CA SER A 611 -38.62 -26.32 -27.43
C SER A 611 -39.18 -26.95 -28.72
N GLN A 612 -40.41 -27.45 -28.58
CA GLN A 612 -41.27 -27.96 -29.66
C GLN A 612 -41.24 -27.03 -30.89
N GLU A 613 -41.00 -27.61 -32.04
CA GLU A 613 -41.28 -27.01 -33.33
C GLU A 613 -42.77 -26.68 -33.45
N PRO A 614 -43.12 -25.55 -34.06
CA PRO A 614 -44.33 -25.48 -34.86
C PRO A 614 -43.97 -25.50 -36.34
N ASP A 615 -44.62 -26.44 -37.00
CA ASP A 615 -44.70 -26.70 -38.41
C ASP A 615 -44.99 -25.47 -39.29
N GLY A 616 -44.33 -25.47 -40.45
CA GLY A 616 -44.93 -25.07 -41.70
C GLY A 616 -45.01 -23.56 -42.03
N ASN A 617 -44.20 -23.04 -42.92
CA ASN A 617 -44.61 -22.80 -44.31
C ASN A 617 -43.50 -22.12 -45.14
N ARG A 618 -43.31 -22.71 -46.32
CA ARG A 618 -42.62 -22.10 -47.47
C ARG A 618 -43.15 -20.70 -47.75
N ILE A 619 -42.33 -19.79 -48.22
CA ILE A 619 -42.46 -19.11 -49.49
C ILE A 619 -41.18 -18.34 -49.84
N SER A 620 -40.80 -18.53 -51.05
CA SER A 620 -39.71 -18.08 -51.87
C SER A 620 -39.59 -16.56 -52.10
N ARG A 621 -38.32 -16.16 -52.43
CA ARG A 621 -37.91 -15.07 -53.35
C ARG A 621 -38.14 -13.62 -52.88
N LEU A 622 -37.13 -12.89 -52.66
CA LEU A 622 -36.30 -12.07 -53.57
C LEU A 622 -35.06 -11.59 -52.82
#